data_76e593846a1da26d21ac767662e845bd
#
_entry.id   76e593846a1da26d21ac767662e845bd
#
_cell.length_a   1.000
_cell.length_b   1.000
_cell.length_c   1.000
_cell.angle_alpha   90.00
_cell.angle_beta   90.00
_cell.angle_gamma   90.00
#
_symmetry.space_group_name_H-M   'P 1'
#
loop_
_entity.id
_entity.type
_entity.pdbx_description
1 polymer ?
#
loop_
_entity_poly.entity_id
_entity_poly.type
_entity_poly.pdbx_seq_one_letter_code
_entity_poly.pdbx_strand_id
1 'polypeptide(L)'
;MGALLVDGRRRGWAPISVIKFVPVSLTLGIVGLPNVGKSTLFNALTRSDVLAANYPFATIDPNIGLVELPDARLARLAEIFSSERILPATVSFVDIAGIVKGASHGEGRGNAFLANIREADAICQVVRAFADENVIHVDGKVNPTSDIDTINTELILADLQTIEKALPRLEKEARKNKELADTVAATKTAQTILEDGRTLYSAARSGEIDLALVRDLHLMTAKPFLYVFNSDEAVLTDEAKKQELRDLVAPADCVFLDAKTEAELLELDDDEAQELLESIGQTEPGLHSLAKAGFNTLGLQTYLTAGPKEARAWTIHQGDTAPKAAGVIHTDFEQAFIKAEIVSFDDLDAAGSMAAARAAGKVRQEGKEYVMADGDVVEFRTGLTSGGKK
;
A
#
# COMPACT_ATOMS: atom_id res chain seq x y z
N MET A 1 -32.28 60.97 8.03
CA MET A 1 -31.62 60.14 9.00
C MET A 1 -31.46 58.72 8.35
N GLY A 2 -30.37 58.54 7.70
CA GLY A 2 -30.10 57.34 6.94
C GLY A 2 -29.35 56.30 7.77
N ALA A 3 -29.82 55.07 7.75
CA ALA A 3 -29.11 53.90 8.28
C ALA A 3 -28.41 53.20 7.13
N LEU A 4 -27.08 53.16 7.16
CA LEU A 4 -26.24 52.32 6.27
C LEU A 4 -26.41 50.87 6.67
N LEU A 5 -26.99 50.09 5.78
CA LEU A 5 -26.92 48.62 5.82
C LEU A 5 -25.60 48.18 5.21
N VAL A 6 -24.71 47.61 6.03
CA VAL A 6 -23.49 46.93 5.60
C VAL A 6 -23.88 45.56 5.10
N ASP A 7 -23.78 45.36 3.78
CA ASP A 7 -24.01 44.10 3.09
C ASP A 7 -22.82 43.15 3.34
N GLY A 8 -22.95 42.29 4.33
CA GLY A 8 -22.03 41.22 4.66
C GLY A 8 -22.21 40.01 3.74
N ARG A 9 -21.73 40.04 2.50
CA ARG A 9 -21.73 38.89 1.62
C ARG A 9 -20.74 37.84 2.13
N ARG A 10 -21.24 36.87 2.89
CA ARG A 10 -20.59 35.60 3.11
C ARG A 10 -20.45 34.93 1.73
N ARG A 11 -19.23 34.80 1.23
CA ARG A 11 -18.94 33.97 0.07
C ARG A 11 -19.14 32.49 0.48
N GLY A 12 -20.35 31.98 0.22
CA GLY A 12 -20.68 30.59 0.40
C GLY A 12 -19.87 29.72 -0.59
N TRP A 13 -19.28 28.70 -0.09
CA TRP A 13 -18.72 27.61 -0.90
C TRP A 13 -19.87 26.96 -1.67
N ALA A 14 -19.72 26.87 -3.00
CA ALA A 14 -20.64 26.08 -3.80
C ALA A 14 -20.46 24.59 -3.44
N PRO A 15 -21.54 23.78 -3.38
CA PRO A 15 -21.42 22.36 -3.18
C PRO A 15 -20.64 21.76 -4.36
N ILE A 16 -19.53 21.15 -4.04
CA ILE A 16 -18.72 20.36 -5.00
C ILE A 16 -19.63 19.23 -5.47
N SER A 17 -19.97 19.22 -6.77
CA SER A 17 -20.69 18.13 -7.41
C SER A 17 -19.94 16.84 -7.16
N VAL A 18 -20.68 15.76 -6.87
CA VAL A 18 -20.25 14.41 -6.59
C VAL A 18 -18.96 14.07 -7.36
N ILE A 19 -17.84 14.11 -6.66
CA ILE A 19 -16.52 13.78 -7.22
C ILE A 19 -16.49 12.25 -7.30
N LYS A 20 -16.36 11.71 -8.52
CA LYS A 20 -15.91 10.32 -8.67
C LYS A 20 -14.48 10.26 -8.16
N PHE A 21 -14.34 9.87 -6.91
CA PHE A 21 -13.06 9.54 -6.32
C PHE A 21 -12.56 8.28 -7.05
N VAL A 22 -11.45 8.39 -7.77
CA VAL A 22 -10.67 7.25 -8.22
C VAL A 22 -9.49 7.16 -7.25
N PRO A 23 -9.57 6.33 -6.20
CA PRO A 23 -8.41 6.12 -5.35
C PRO A 23 -7.29 5.54 -6.22
N VAL A 24 -6.04 5.85 -5.89
CA VAL A 24 -4.90 5.05 -6.33
C VAL A 24 -5.11 3.69 -5.67
N SER A 25 -5.75 2.79 -6.39
CA SER A 25 -6.15 1.47 -5.88
C SER A 25 -5.02 0.48 -6.15
N LEU A 26 -3.83 0.74 -5.57
CA LEU A 26 -2.79 -0.27 -5.54
C LEU A 26 -3.17 -1.37 -4.54
N THR A 27 -2.95 -2.61 -4.94
CA THR A 27 -3.40 -3.78 -4.19
C THR A 27 -2.25 -4.71 -3.84
N LEU A 28 -2.28 -5.22 -2.59
CA LEU A 28 -1.45 -6.35 -2.19
C LEU A 28 -2.26 -7.64 -2.33
N GLY A 29 -1.79 -8.53 -3.18
CA GLY A 29 -2.38 -9.86 -3.31
C GLY A 29 -1.93 -10.79 -2.19
N ILE A 30 -2.86 -11.22 -1.32
CA ILE A 30 -2.55 -12.13 -0.22
C ILE A 30 -2.44 -13.55 -0.79
N VAL A 31 -1.28 -14.15 -0.64
CA VAL A 31 -0.99 -15.51 -1.05
C VAL A 31 -0.49 -16.35 0.13
N GLY A 32 -0.59 -17.66 0.05
CA GLY A 32 -0.08 -18.56 1.08
C GLY A 32 -0.52 -19.99 0.83
N LEU A 33 0.20 -20.94 1.41
CA LEU A 33 -0.16 -22.35 1.39
C LEU A 33 -1.48 -22.58 2.15
N PRO A 34 -2.14 -23.73 1.95
CA PRO A 34 -3.30 -24.08 2.77
C PRO A 34 -2.96 -24.12 4.27
N ASN A 35 -3.89 -23.70 5.11
CA ASN A 35 -3.81 -23.75 6.58
C ASN A 35 -2.69 -22.90 7.23
N VAL A 36 -2.20 -21.86 6.54
CA VAL A 36 -1.26 -20.88 7.11
C VAL A 36 -1.95 -19.74 7.87
N GLY A 37 -3.29 -19.72 7.90
CA GLY A 37 -4.06 -18.64 8.51
C GLY A 37 -4.49 -17.52 7.57
N LYS A 38 -4.29 -17.70 6.24
CA LYS A 38 -4.64 -16.69 5.22
C LYS A 38 -6.08 -16.20 5.31
N SER A 39 -7.05 -17.11 5.39
CA SER A 39 -8.48 -16.75 5.48
C SER A 39 -8.83 -16.09 6.81
N THR A 40 -8.18 -16.47 7.91
CA THR A 40 -8.36 -15.83 9.23
C THR A 40 -7.87 -14.38 9.17
N LEU A 41 -6.66 -14.16 8.61
CA LEU A 41 -6.10 -12.83 8.40
C LEU A 41 -7.00 -11.98 7.49
N PHE A 42 -7.43 -12.54 6.35
CA PHE A 42 -8.29 -11.80 5.42
C PHE A 42 -9.64 -11.44 6.03
N ASN A 43 -10.24 -12.33 6.82
CA ASN A 43 -11.47 -12.04 7.57
C ASN A 43 -11.27 -10.91 8.60
N ALA A 44 -10.12 -10.87 9.28
CA ALA A 44 -9.78 -9.77 10.17
C ALA A 44 -9.65 -8.44 9.41
N LEU A 45 -8.98 -8.44 8.25
CA LEU A 45 -8.85 -7.27 7.38
C LEU A 45 -10.20 -6.74 6.86
N THR A 46 -11.15 -7.63 6.57
CA THR A 46 -12.47 -7.25 6.02
C THR A 46 -13.50 -6.87 7.09
N ARG A 47 -13.32 -7.31 8.33
CA ARG A 47 -14.19 -6.97 9.46
C ARG A 47 -13.97 -5.56 10.01
N SER A 48 -12.87 -4.92 9.70
CA SER A 48 -12.65 -3.51 10.01
C SER A 48 -13.64 -2.66 9.18
N ASP A 49 -14.86 -2.48 9.69
CA ASP A 49 -16.04 -1.86 9.03
C ASP A 49 -15.90 -0.37 8.68
N VAL A 50 -14.67 0.11 8.55
CA VAL A 50 -14.31 1.50 8.34
C VAL A 50 -14.84 2.08 7.03
N LEU A 51 -15.13 1.22 6.05
CA LEU A 51 -15.49 1.65 4.69
C LEU A 51 -16.87 2.25 4.54
N ALA A 52 -17.85 1.71 5.23
CA ALA A 52 -19.24 2.13 5.04
C ALA A 52 -19.50 3.56 5.53
N ALA A 53 -18.79 3.99 6.57
CA ALA A 53 -18.95 5.32 7.16
C ALA A 53 -18.18 6.42 6.41
N ASN A 54 -16.97 6.11 5.92
CA ASN A 54 -16.04 7.10 5.37
C ASN A 54 -16.07 7.20 3.83
N TYR A 55 -16.50 6.14 3.14
CA TYR A 55 -16.51 6.06 1.68
C TYR A 55 -17.87 5.60 1.13
N PRO A 56 -18.93 6.40 1.24
CA PRO A 56 -20.33 6.01 0.95
C PRO A 56 -20.62 5.60 -0.50
N PHE A 57 -19.64 5.68 -1.40
CA PHE A 57 -19.78 5.33 -2.82
C PHE A 57 -18.80 4.26 -3.28
N ALA A 58 -18.04 3.63 -2.38
CA ALA A 58 -17.17 2.52 -2.72
C ALA A 58 -18.02 1.26 -2.94
N THR A 59 -17.97 0.68 -4.13
CA THR A 59 -18.49 -0.67 -4.37
C THR A 59 -17.52 -1.64 -3.70
N ILE A 60 -17.96 -2.31 -2.64
CA ILE A 60 -17.14 -3.27 -1.92
C ILE A 60 -17.14 -4.57 -2.72
N ASP A 61 -15.99 -4.93 -3.31
CA ASP A 61 -15.77 -6.28 -3.81
C ASP A 61 -15.54 -7.19 -2.58
N PRO A 62 -16.26 -8.32 -2.45
CA PRO A 62 -16.14 -9.21 -1.28
C PRO A 62 -14.73 -9.81 -1.12
N ASN A 63 -13.87 -9.69 -2.11
CA ASN A 63 -12.48 -10.17 -2.08
C ASN A 63 -11.46 -9.05 -1.79
N ILE A 64 -11.90 -7.84 -1.44
CA ILE A 64 -11.02 -6.70 -1.12
C ILE A 64 -11.21 -6.33 0.35
N GLY A 65 -10.13 -6.40 1.13
CA GLY A 65 -10.02 -5.84 2.47
C GLY A 65 -9.35 -4.49 2.42
N LEU A 66 -9.95 -3.47 3.02
CA LEU A 66 -9.35 -2.14 3.15
C LEU A 66 -8.97 -1.92 4.61
N VAL A 67 -7.72 -1.52 4.84
CA VAL A 67 -7.19 -1.23 6.17
C VAL A 67 -6.76 0.22 6.23
N GLU A 68 -7.21 0.92 7.27
CA GLU A 68 -6.74 2.29 7.52
C GLU A 68 -5.27 2.31 7.91
N LEU A 69 -4.54 3.28 7.38
CA LEU A 69 -3.18 3.58 7.79
C LEU A 69 -3.24 4.47 9.03
N PRO A 70 -2.82 3.98 10.22
CA PRO A 70 -2.79 4.80 11.41
C PRO A 70 -1.85 5.99 11.24
N ASP A 71 -2.37 7.21 11.45
CA ASP A 71 -1.60 8.44 11.33
C ASP A 71 -2.01 9.43 12.42
N ALA A 72 -1.21 9.50 13.49
CA ALA A 72 -1.45 10.39 14.62
C ALA A 72 -1.46 11.89 14.23
N ARG A 73 -0.83 12.24 13.10
CA ARG A 73 -0.79 13.62 12.60
C ARG A 73 -2.18 14.14 12.26
N LEU A 74 -3.09 13.27 11.83
CA LEU A 74 -4.46 13.66 11.45
C LEU A 74 -5.28 14.13 12.64
N ALA A 75 -5.18 13.46 13.79
CA ALA A 75 -5.87 13.88 15.01
C ALA A 75 -5.40 15.27 15.42
N ARG A 76 -4.09 15.50 15.39
CA ARG A 76 -3.51 16.80 15.72
C ARG A 76 -3.90 17.90 14.74
N LEU A 77 -3.94 17.62 13.45
CA LEU A 77 -4.44 18.56 12.44
C LEU A 77 -5.94 18.87 12.64
N ALA A 78 -6.75 17.88 12.99
CA ALA A 78 -8.16 18.08 13.29
C ALA A 78 -8.37 19.05 14.47
N GLU A 79 -7.53 18.99 15.51
CA GLU A 79 -7.54 19.96 16.62
C GLU A 79 -7.17 21.37 16.12
N ILE A 80 -6.04 21.53 15.40
CA ILE A 80 -5.54 22.82 14.91
C ILE A 80 -6.57 23.52 14.01
N PHE A 81 -7.27 22.76 13.15
CA PHE A 81 -8.23 23.30 12.19
C PHE A 81 -9.68 23.20 12.63
N SER A 82 -9.96 22.60 13.80
CA SER A 82 -11.31 22.28 14.28
C SER A 82 -12.10 21.49 13.23
N SER A 83 -11.49 20.45 12.71
CA SER A 83 -12.06 19.61 11.64
C SER A 83 -13.19 18.74 12.19
N GLU A 84 -14.29 18.64 11.42
CA GLU A 84 -15.45 17.81 11.79
C GLU A 84 -15.20 16.31 11.60
N ARG A 85 -14.26 15.93 10.69
CA ARG A 85 -13.97 14.54 10.34
C ARG A 85 -12.48 14.32 10.13
N ILE A 86 -12.05 13.09 10.42
CA ILE A 86 -10.70 12.59 10.12
C ILE A 86 -10.84 11.50 9.07
N LEU A 87 -10.04 11.57 8.00
CA LEU A 87 -10.03 10.63 6.90
C LEU A 87 -8.59 10.13 6.67
N PRO A 88 -8.21 8.97 7.23
CA PRO A 88 -6.90 8.38 7.03
C PRO A 88 -6.72 7.85 5.60
N ALA A 89 -5.47 7.59 5.21
CA ALA A 89 -5.17 6.80 4.02
C ALA A 89 -5.51 5.34 4.27
N THR A 90 -5.68 4.57 3.19
CA THR A 90 -6.00 3.14 3.26
C THR A 90 -5.09 2.32 2.38
N VAL A 91 -4.91 1.05 2.73
CA VAL A 91 -4.22 0.03 1.94
C VAL A 91 -5.22 -1.06 1.57
N SER A 92 -5.19 -1.48 0.30
CA SER A 92 -6.08 -2.51 -0.23
C SER A 92 -5.39 -3.87 -0.26
N PHE A 93 -6.00 -4.87 0.33
CA PHE A 93 -5.58 -6.26 0.28
C PHE A 93 -6.60 -7.09 -0.50
N VAL A 94 -6.15 -7.96 -1.39
CA VAL A 94 -7.02 -8.84 -2.20
C VAL A 94 -6.74 -10.29 -1.83
N ASP A 95 -7.79 -11.05 -1.48
CA ASP A 95 -7.63 -12.48 -1.23
C ASP A 95 -7.41 -13.21 -2.55
N ILE A 96 -6.23 -13.79 -2.70
CA ILE A 96 -5.91 -14.66 -3.82
C ILE A 96 -6.02 -16.10 -3.32
N ALA A 97 -6.88 -16.89 -3.94
CA ALA A 97 -7.12 -18.28 -3.56
C ALA A 97 -5.78 -19.05 -3.45
N GLY A 98 -5.67 -19.90 -2.41
CA GLY A 98 -4.40 -20.54 -2.07
C GLY A 98 -3.80 -21.37 -3.19
N ILE A 99 -2.46 -21.42 -3.25
CA ILE A 99 -1.68 -22.28 -4.13
C ILE A 99 -1.83 -23.75 -3.73
N VAL A 100 -1.90 -24.60 -4.78
CA VAL A 100 -1.59 -26.01 -4.68
C VAL A 100 -0.30 -26.24 -5.47
N LYS A 101 0.64 -27.01 -4.93
CA LYS A 101 1.88 -27.41 -5.58
C LYS A 101 1.60 -27.94 -7.00
N GLY A 102 2.33 -27.43 -8.02
CA GLY A 102 2.08 -27.74 -9.42
C GLY A 102 1.13 -26.75 -10.14
N ALA A 103 0.87 -25.58 -9.58
CA ALA A 103 -0.01 -24.57 -10.16
C ALA A 103 0.49 -24.08 -11.53
N SER A 104 1.80 -24.02 -11.73
CA SER A 104 2.44 -23.62 -13.00
C SER A 104 2.28 -24.63 -14.14
N HIS A 105 1.98 -25.90 -13.81
CA HIS A 105 1.80 -27.00 -14.79
C HIS A 105 0.35 -27.49 -14.88
N GLY A 106 -0.56 -26.95 -14.07
CA GLY A 106 -1.94 -27.42 -13.94
C GLY A 106 -2.93 -26.74 -14.84
N GLU A 107 -3.92 -27.48 -15.35
CA GLU A 107 -5.12 -26.94 -15.97
C GLU A 107 -6.08 -26.42 -14.89
N GLY A 108 -6.64 -25.23 -15.07
CA GLY A 108 -7.75 -24.70 -14.26
C GLY A 108 -7.35 -23.82 -13.08
N ARG A 109 -7.39 -24.31 -11.84
CA ARG A 109 -7.26 -23.46 -10.62
C ARG A 109 -5.89 -22.79 -10.47
N GLY A 110 -4.80 -23.42 -10.90
CA GLY A 110 -3.47 -22.84 -10.88
C GLY A 110 -3.33 -21.63 -11.80
N ASN A 111 -3.90 -21.69 -12.99
CA ASN A 111 -3.89 -20.57 -13.93
C ASN A 111 -4.68 -19.37 -13.41
N ALA A 112 -5.84 -19.57 -12.75
CA ALA A 112 -6.62 -18.51 -12.14
C ALA A 112 -5.84 -17.83 -10.99
N PHE A 113 -5.14 -18.60 -10.17
CA PHE A 113 -4.28 -18.09 -9.11
C PHE A 113 -3.17 -17.18 -9.67
N LEU A 114 -2.43 -17.64 -10.68
CA LEU A 114 -1.37 -16.85 -11.32
C LEU A 114 -1.92 -15.60 -12.02
N ALA A 115 -3.13 -15.66 -12.57
CA ALA A 115 -3.80 -14.49 -13.16
C ALA A 115 -4.09 -13.42 -12.11
N ASN A 116 -4.64 -13.81 -10.95
CA ASN A 116 -4.93 -12.88 -9.86
C ASN A 116 -3.64 -12.24 -9.29
N ILE A 117 -2.54 -13.01 -9.19
CA ILE A 117 -1.25 -12.43 -8.80
C ILE A 117 -0.76 -11.40 -9.83
N ARG A 118 -0.97 -11.63 -11.11
CA ARG A 118 -0.58 -10.66 -12.15
C ARG A 118 -1.33 -9.33 -12.04
N GLU A 119 -2.56 -9.35 -11.57
CA GLU A 119 -3.39 -8.15 -11.39
C GLU A 119 -3.00 -7.34 -10.14
N ALA A 120 -2.50 -7.99 -9.08
CA ALA A 120 -2.02 -7.30 -7.88
C ALA A 120 -0.74 -6.50 -8.14
N ASP A 121 -0.52 -5.41 -7.41
CA ASP A 121 0.66 -4.55 -7.54
C ASP A 121 1.85 -5.03 -6.70
N ALA A 122 1.57 -5.70 -5.58
CA ALA A 122 2.57 -6.35 -4.73
C ALA A 122 2.04 -7.69 -4.21
N ILE A 123 2.93 -8.53 -3.73
CA ILE A 123 2.62 -9.86 -3.18
C ILE A 123 2.77 -9.80 -1.67
N CYS A 124 1.70 -10.15 -0.94
CA CYS A 124 1.69 -10.32 0.50
C CYS A 124 1.65 -11.83 0.82
N GLN A 125 2.80 -12.43 1.10
CA GLN A 125 2.88 -13.85 1.38
C GLN A 125 2.70 -14.16 2.85
N VAL A 126 1.62 -14.88 3.20
CA VAL A 126 1.36 -15.37 4.55
C VAL A 126 2.09 -16.70 4.73
N VAL A 127 2.95 -16.74 5.75
CA VAL A 127 3.79 -17.88 6.12
C VAL A 127 3.44 -18.34 7.52
N ARG A 128 3.25 -19.61 7.72
CA ARG A 128 2.97 -20.19 9.04
C ARG A 128 4.25 -20.25 9.88
N ALA A 129 4.23 -19.57 11.02
CA ALA A 129 5.29 -19.59 12.03
C ALA A 129 4.77 -19.98 13.43
N PHE A 130 3.59 -20.58 13.51
CA PHE A 130 2.99 -21.06 14.75
C PHE A 130 2.88 -22.59 14.80
N ALA A 131 2.93 -23.16 16.01
CA ALA A 131 2.71 -24.57 16.25
C ALA A 131 1.27 -24.80 16.76
N ASP A 132 0.49 -25.63 16.03
CA ASP A 132 -0.83 -26.09 16.46
C ASP A 132 -1.04 -27.52 15.96
N GLU A 133 -1.21 -28.47 16.91
CA GLU A 133 -1.39 -29.90 16.63
C GLU A 133 -2.74 -30.18 15.94
N ASN A 134 -3.73 -29.30 16.10
CA ASN A 134 -5.04 -29.44 15.48
C ASN A 134 -5.09 -28.92 14.04
N VAL A 135 -4.09 -28.18 13.59
CA VAL A 135 -4.00 -27.61 12.26
C VAL A 135 -2.96 -28.40 11.44
N ILE A 136 -3.43 -29.26 10.55
CA ILE A 136 -2.55 -30.08 9.70
C ILE A 136 -1.76 -29.18 8.74
N HIS A 137 -0.43 -29.28 8.77
CA HIS A 137 0.42 -28.68 7.77
C HIS A 137 0.46 -29.53 6.50
N VAL A 138 0.52 -28.92 5.32
CA VAL A 138 0.51 -29.63 4.02
C VAL A 138 1.66 -30.63 3.91
N ASP A 139 2.84 -30.28 4.41
CA ASP A 139 4.04 -31.13 4.40
C ASP A 139 4.24 -31.87 5.74
N GLY A 140 3.26 -31.86 6.65
CA GLY A 140 3.31 -32.55 7.95
C GLY A 140 4.22 -31.90 9.00
N LYS A 141 4.95 -30.84 8.68
CA LYS A 141 5.88 -30.11 9.54
C LYS A 141 5.84 -28.62 9.19
N VAL A 142 5.72 -27.75 10.19
CA VAL A 142 5.86 -26.30 10.00
C VAL A 142 7.31 -25.99 9.63
N ASN A 143 7.51 -25.42 8.46
CA ASN A 143 8.83 -25.03 7.95
C ASN A 143 8.70 -23.77 7.08
N PRO A 144 8.87 -22.56 7.65
CA PRO A 144 8.75 -21.30 6.93
C PRO A 144 9.60 -21.25 5.64
N THR A 145 10.81 -21.77 5.65
CA THR A 145 11.69 -21.81 4.48
C THR A 145 11.06 -22.61 3.34
N SER A 146 10.58 -23.84 3.62
CA SER A 146 9.95 -24.69 2.61
C SER A 146 8.66 -24.08 2.06
N ASP A 147 7.89 -23.39 2.91
CA ASP A 147 6.63 -22.73 2.52
C ASP A 147 6.90 -21.56 1.55
N ILE A 148 7.92 -20.75 1.85
CA ILE A 148 8.37 -19.65 1.00
C ILE A 148 8.90 -20.19 -0.33
N ASP A 149 9.79 -21.18 -0.30
CA ASP A 149 10.38 -21.78 -1.49
C ASP A 149 9.33 -22.39 -2.41
N THR A 150 8.29 -23.00 -1.85
CA THR A 150 7.21 -23.61 -2.65
C THR A 150 6.49 -22.55 -3.48
N ILE A 151 6.12 -21.41 -2.89
CA ILE A 151 5.44 -20.31 -3.61
C ILE A 151 6.41 -19.67 -4.61
N ASN A 152 7.61 -19.32 -4.19
CA ASN A 152 8.60 -18.71 -5.06
C ASN A 152 8.88 -19.60 -6.29
N THR A 153 9.00 -20.92 -6.13
CA THR A 153 9.22 -21.85 -7.23
C THR A 153 8.09 -21.81 -8.26
N GLU A 154 6.83 -21.79 -7.83
CA GLU A 154 5.68 -21.70 -8.76
C GLU A 154 5.67 -20.39 -9.54
N LEU A 155 6.00 -19.26 -8.89
CA LEU A 155 6.10 -17.96 -9.54
C LEU A 155 7.27 -17.91 -10.54
N ILE A 156 8.43 -18.44 -10.15
CA ILE A 156 9.64 -18.52 -10.99
C ILE A 156 9.36 -19.36 -12.25
N LEU A 157 8.75 -20.52 -12.09
CA LEU A 157 8.42 -21.38 -13.24
C LEU A 157 7.46 -20.71 -14.22
N ALA A 158 6.46 -19.99 -13.71
CA ALA A 158 5.51 -19.24 -14.54
C ALA A 158 6.18 -18.07 -15.27
N ASP A 159 7.12 -17.38 -14.61
CA ASP A 159 7.87 -16.28 -15.23
C ASP A 159 8.87 -16.79 -16.27
N LEU A 160 9.55 -17.93 -16.03
CA LEU A 160 10.40 -18.58 -17.02
C LEU A 160 9.61 -18.95 -18.29
N GLN A 161 8.40 -19.50 -18.15
CA GLN A 161 7.52 -19.76 -19.30
C GLN A 161 7.14 -18.48 -20.07
N THR A 162 6.99 -17.37 -19.36
CA THR A 162 6.71 -16.06 -19.97
C THR A 162 7.92 -15.57 -20.77
N ILE A 163 9.12 -15.68 -20.20
CA ILE A 163 10.37 -15.28 -20.85
C ILE A 163 10.65 -16.17 -22.08
N GLU A 164 10.52 -17.49 -21.96
CA GLU A 164 10.72 -18.42 -23.08
C GLU A 164 9.86 -18.06 -24.31
N LYS A 165 8.64 -17.63 -24.09
CA LYS A 165 7.74 -17.20 -25.18
C LYS A 165 8.09 -15.81 -25.72
N ALA A 166 8.53 -14.89 -24.87
CA ALA A 166 8.79 -13.49 -25.22
C ALA A 166 10.15 -13.28 -25.89
N LEU A 167 11.22 -13.96 -25.40
CA LEU A 167 12.61 -13.70 -25.80
C LEU A 167 12.87 -13.87 -27.31
N PRO A 168 12.40 -14.93 -28.00
CA PRO A 168 12.63 -15.07 -29.43
C PRO A 168 12.01 -13.94 -30.26
N ARG A 169 10.85 -13.41 -29.82
CA ARG A 169 10.18 -12.27 -30.45
C ARG A 169 10.99 -11.00 -30.23
N LEU A 170 11.40 -10.73 -28.98
CA LEU A 170 12.20 -9.55 -28.63
C LEU A 170 13.53 -9.53 -29.40
N GLU A 171 14.24 -10.65 -29.51
CA GLU A 171 15.48 -10.77 -30.28
C GLU A 171 15.27 -10.46 -31.78
N LYS A 172 14.15 -10.93 -32.36
CA LYS A 172 13.81 -10.65 -33.74
C LYS A 172 13.49 -9.17 -33.97
N GLU A 173 12.77 -8.53 -33.05
CA GLU A 173 12.43 -7.11 -33.08
C GLU A 173 13.69 -6.24 -32.86
N ALA A 174 14.56 -6.60 -31.93
CA ALA A 174 15.82 -5.88 -31.65
C ALA A 174 16.78 -5.81 -32.87
N ARG A 175 16.71 -6.78 -33.80
CA ARG A 175 17.47 -6.71 -35.07
C ARG A 175 17.03 -5.53 -35.95
N LYS A 176 15.80 -5.06 -35.76
CA LYS A 176 15.22 -3.92 -36.53
C LYS A 176 15.20 -2.63 -35.73
N ASN A 177 15.06 -2.74 -34.41
CA ASN A 177 15.04 -1.61 -33.47
C ASN A 177 16.13 -1.79 -32.40
N LYS A 178 17.21 -1.02 -32.51
CA LYS A 178 18.34 -1.10 -31.57
C LYS A 178 18.01 -0.67 -30.15
N GLU A 179 16.95 0.11 -29.95
CA GLU A 179 16.50 0.55 -28.61
C GLU A 179 16.05 -0.64 -27.73
N LEU A 180 15.67 -1.77 -28.34
CA LEU A 180 15.31 -2.98 -27.63
C LEU A 180 16.49 -3.85 -27.18
N ALA A 181 17.71 -3.45 -27.49
CA ALA A 181 18.91 -4.23 -27.17
C ALA A 181 19.05 -4.41 -25.63
N ASP A 182 18.83 -3.33 -24.89
CA ASP A 182 18.90 -3.34 -23.42
C ASP A 182 17.79 -4.18 -22.81
N THR A 183 16.56 -4.13 -23.37
CA THR A 183 15.45 -5.00 -22.96
C THR A 183 15.77 -6.47 -23.19
N VAL A 184 16.37 -6.84 -24.33
CA VAL A 184 16.81 -8.21 -24.60
C VAL A 184 17.87 -8.66 -23.62
N ALA A 185 18.88 -7.82 -23.34
CA ALA A 185 19.92 -8.12 -22.37
C ALA A 185 19.35 -8.33 -20.97
N ALA A 186 18.49 -7.39 -20.50
CA ALA A 186 17.82 -7.50 -19.21
C ALA A 186 16.92 -8.73 -19.12
N THR A 187 16.22 -9.10 -20.21
CA THR A 187 15.40 -10.32 -20.24
C THR A 187 16.25 -11.60 -20.09
N LYS A 188 17.43 -11.65 -20.69
CA LYS A 188 18.37 -12.77 -20.50
C LYS A 188 18.94 -12.82 -19.08
N THR A 189 19.27 -11.66 -18.51
CA THR A 189 19.68 -11.56 -17.10
C THR A 189 18.56 -12.05 -16.18
N ALA A 190 17.31 -11.63 -16.43
CA ALA A 190 16.15 -12.11 -15.69
C ALA A 190 16.00 -13.65 -15.77
N GLN A 191 16.17 -14.23 -16.97
CA GLN A 191 16.13 -15.67 -17.15
C GLN A 191 17.18 -16.38 -16.28
N THR A 192 18.43 -15.94 -16.29
CA THR A 192 19.51 -16.51 -15.48
C THR A 192 19.21 -16.43 -13.99
N ILE A 193 18.73 -15.27 -13.50
CA ILE A 193 18.38 -15.09 -12.08
C ILE A 193 17.29 -16.09 -11.66
N LEU A 194 16.27 -16.28 -12.50
CA LEU A 194 15.17 -17.21 -12.24
C LEU A 194 15.63 -18.68 -12.31
N GLU A 195 16.51 -19.04 -13.25
CA GLU A 195 17.10 -20.37 -13.34
C GLU A 195 17.96 -20.71 -12.11
N ASP A 196 18.56 -19.69 -11.47
CA ASP A 196 19.28 -19.82 -10.18
C ASP A 196 18.31 -19.92 -8.97
N GLY A 197 16.99 -19.92 -9.19
CA GLY A 197 15.98 -20.06 -8.14
C GLY A 197 15.74 -18.78 -7.32
N ARG A 198 16.15 -17.61 -7.82
CA ARG A 198 15.98 -16.32 -7.13
C ARG A 198 14.87 -15.49 -7.76
N THR A 199 14.14 -14.71 -6.94
CA THR A 199 13.15 -13.77 -7.43
C THR A 199 13.81 -12.54 -8.04
N LEU A 200 13.19 -11.95 -9.06
CA LEU A 200 13.70 -10.74 -9.71
C LEU A 200 13.65 -9.53 -8.76
N TYR A 201 12.69 -9.49 -7.84
CA TYR A 201 12.62 -8.44 -6.81
C TYR A 201 13.86 -8.46 -5.91
N SER A 202 14.26 -9.62 -5.41
CA SER A 202 15.47 -9.75 -4.59
C SER A 202 16.73 -9.32 -5.36
N ALA A 203 16.87 -9.77 -6.61
CA ALA A 203 18.00 -9.42 -7.46
C ALA A 203 18.06 -7.92 -7.80
N ALA A 204 16.89 -7.29 -8.02
CA ALA A 204 16.82 -5.85 -8.27
C ALA A 204 17.23 -5.02 -7.03
N ARG A 205 16.83 -5.46 -5.84
CA ARG A 205 17.25 -4.83 -4.57
C ARG A 205 18.76 -4.92 -4.34
N SER A 206 19.42 -5.94 -4.90
CA SER A 206 20.88 -6.08 -4.90
C SER A 206 21.56 -5.35 -6.08
N GLY A 207 20.80 -4.68 -6.96
CA GLY A 207 21.33 -3.94 -8.10
C GLY A 207 21.77 -4.81 -9.30
N GLU A 208 21.36 -6.09 -9.34
CA GLU A 208 21.75 -7.02 -10.39
C GLU A 208 20.92 -6.86 -11.68
N ILE A 209 19.73 -6.30 -11.60
CA ILE A 209 18.84 -6.09 -12.73
C ILE A 209 18.03 -4.80 -12.57
N ASP A 210 17.83 -4.09 -13.69
CA ASP A 210 16.89 -2.97 -13.79
C ASP A 210 15.50 -3.51 -14.26
N LEU A 211 14.54 -3.55 -13.35
CA LEU A 211 13.18 -4.04 -13.63
C LEU A 211 12.40 -3.17 -14.62
N ALA A 212 12.78 -1.89 -14.80
CA ALA A 212 12.12 -1.02 -15.76
C ALA A 212 12.26 -1.55 -17.19
N LEU A 213 13.38 -2.21 -17.51
CA LEU A 213 13.69 -2.78 -18.83
C LEU A 213 12.86 -4.02 -19.18
N VAL A 214 12.30 -4.70 -18.18
CA VAL A 214 11.49 -5.92 -18.34
C VAL A 214 10.02 -5.74 -17.93
N ARG A 215 9.61 -4.49 -17.65
CA ARG A 215 8.29 -4.15 -17.13
C ARG A 215 7.14 -4.68 -18.00
N ASP A 216 7.28 -4.60 -19.32
CA ASP A 216 6.24 -5.02 -20.28
C ASP A 216 6.03 -6.54 -20.31
N LEU A 217 6.90 -7.32 -19.67
CA LEU A 217 6.74 -8.77 -19.53
C LEU A 217 5.80 -9.14 -18.38
N HIS A 218 5.45 -8.20 -17.50
CA HIS A 218 4.56 -8.41 -16.35
C HIS A 218 4.96 -9.63 -15.50
N LEU A 219 6.28 -9.75 -15.21
CA LEU A 219 6.82 -10.85 -14.43
C LEU A 219 6.39 -10.74 -12.96
N MET A 220 5.88 -11.83 -12.41
CA MET A 220 5.33 -11.85 -11.04
C MET A 220 6.42 -11.73 -9.99
N THR A 221 7.57 -12.36 -10.20
CA THR A 221 8.72 -12.30 -9.28
C THR A 221 9.42 -10.94 -9.28
N ALA A 222 9.07 -10.04 -10.22
CA ALA A 222 9.53 -8.66 -10.26
C ALA A 222 8.71 -7.72 -9.37
N LYS A 223 7.53 -8.16 -8.91
CA LYS A 223 6.69 -7.38 -8.00
C LYS A 223 7.32 -7.27 -6.61
N PRO A 224 7.05 -6.17 -5.86
CA PRO A 224 7.44 -6.07 -4.46
C PRO A 224 6.83 -7.21 -3.63
N PHE A 225 7.59 -7.70 -2.65
CA PHE A 225 7.16 -8.73 -1.71
C PHE A 225 7.09 -8.16 -0.29
N LEU A 226 6.02 -8.54 0.40
CA LEU A 226 5.84 -8.39 1.84
C LEU A 226 5.54 -9.77 2.43
N TYR A 227 6.26 -10.16 3.48
CA TYR A 227 6.00 -11.42 4.16
C TYR A 227 5.24 -11.18 5.46
N VAL A 228 4.23 -12.00 5.72
CA VAL A 228 3.48 -12.01 6.99
C VAL A 228 3.73 -13.35 7.67
N PHE A 229 4.52 -13.33 8.72
CA PHE A 229 4.70 -14.50 9.58
C PHE A 229 3.54 -14.56 10.57
N ASN A 230 2.57 -15.43 10.26
CA ASN A 230 1.49 -15.76 11.18
C ASN A 230 2.06 -16.60 12.32
N SER A 231 2.18 -16.01 13.48
CA SER A 231 3.02 -16.43 14.60
C SER A 231 2.18 -16.68 15.85
N ASP A 232 2.66 -17.54 16.73
CA ASP A 232 2.16 -17.65 18.10
C ASP A 232 2.92 -16.72 19.05
N GLU A 233 2.49 -16.65 20.30
CA GLU A 233 3.13 -15.85 21.35
C GLU A 233 4.63 -16.19 21.53
N ALA A 234 4.98 -17.46 21.36
CA ALA A 234 6.37 -17.90 21.52
C ALA A 234 7.31 -17.30 20.46
N VAL A 235 6.81 -17.02 19.25
CA VAL A 235 7.55 -16.32 18.19
C VAL A 235 7.46 -14.81 18.36
N LEU A 236 6.27 -14.29 18.72
CA LEU A 236 6.04 -12.85 18.88
C LEU A 236 6.93 -12.22 19.97
N THR A 237 7.24 -12.96 21.03
CA THR A 237 8.08 -12.52 22.14
C THR A 237 9.57 -12.86 21.98
N ASP A 238 9.97 -13.65 20.99
CA ASP A 238 11.36 -14.08 20.75
C ASP A 238 12.02 -13.29 19.61
N GLU A 239 12.77 -12.24 19.96
CA GLU A 239 13.46 -11.40 18.96
C GLU A 239 14.52 -12.18 18.16
N ALA A 240 15.13 -13.22 18.71
CA ALA A 240 16.12 -14.03 17.98
C ALA A 240 15.45 -14.82 16.86
N LYS A 241 14.29 -15.43 17.13
CA LYS A 241 13.48 -16.10 16.10
C LYS A 241 12.94 -15.13 15.04
N LYS A 242 12.47 -13.96 15.48
CA LYS A 242 12.03 -12.93 14.51
C LYS A 242 13.17 -12.48 13.63
N GLN A 243 14.39 -12.35 14.17
CA GLN A 243 15.56 -11.98 13.37
C GLN A 243 15.94 -13.08 12.37
N GLU A 244 15.93 -14.36 12.77
CA GLU A 244 16.13 -15.49 11.84
C GLU A 244 15.13 -15.47 10.68
N LEU A 245 13.85 -15.21 10.96
CA LEU A 245 12.81 -15.11 9.95
C LEU A 245 12.94 -13.86 9.07
N ARG A 246 13.40 -12.72 9.60
CA ARG A 246 13.74 -11.53 8.80
C ARG A 246 14.89 -11.82 7.83
N ASP A 247 15.93 -12.47 8.31
CA ASP A 247 17.10 -12.81 7.49
C ASP A 247 16.73 -13.76 6.35
N LEU A 248 15.77 -14.67 6.57
CA LEU A 248 15.26 -15.59 5.57
C LEU A 248 14.63 -14.90 4.36
N VAL A 249 13.98 -13.77 4.56
CA VAL A 249 13.22 -13.07 3.52
C VAL A 249 13.90 -11.79 3.02
N ALA A 250 15.05 -11.43 3.62
CA ALA A 250 15.78 -10.23 3.19
C ALA A 250 16.12 -10.28 1.68
N PRO A 251 16.02 -9.17 0.95
CA PRO A 251 15.81 -7.79 1.40
C PRO A 251 14.32 -7.35 1.42
N ALA A 252 13.37 -8.26 1.42
CA ALA A 252 11.95 -7.95 1.53
C ALA A 252 11.55 -7.60 2.97
N ASP A 253 10.53 -6.77 3.12
CA ASP A 253 9.96 -6.44 4.42
C ASP A 253 9.11 -7.59 4.96
N CYS A 254 8.99 -7.69 6.28
CA CYS A 254 8.10 -8.66 6.92
C CYS A 254 7.41 -8.10 8.16
N VAL A 255 6.25 -8.69 8.48
CA VAL A 255 5.42 -8.40 9.65
C VAL A 255 5.18 -9.70 10.42
N PHE A 256 5.17 -9.60 11.74
CA PHE A 256 4.82 -10.68 12.65
C PHE A 256 3.49 -10.34 13.32
N LEU A 257 2.53 -11.25 13.25
CA LEU A 257 1.22 -11.10 13.90
C LEU A 257 0.63 -12.48 14.17
N ASP A 258 -0.31 -12.56 15.08
CA ASP A 258 -1.20 -13.71 15.24
C ASP A 258 -2.56 -13.36 14.64
N ALA A 259 -2.89 -13.97 13.50
CA ALA A 259 -4.15 -13.71 12.80
C ALA A 259 -5.40 -14.04 13.64
N LYS A 260 -5.28 -14.92 14.62
CA LYS A 260 -6.36 -15.24 15.54
C LYS A 260 -6.56 -14.11 16.56
N THR A 261 -5.50 -13.65 17.19
CA THR A 261 -5.52 -12.52 18.10
C THR A 261 -6.01 -11.25 17.40
N GLU A 262 -5.61 -11.00 16.15
CA GLU A 262 -6.11 -9.86 15.37
C GLU A 262 -7.63 -9.92 15.16
N ALA A 263 -8.19 -11.12 14.95
CA ALA A 263 -9.63 -11.27 14.84
C ALA A 263 -10.36 -11.08 16.17
N GLU A 264 -9.74 -11.43 17.31
CA GLU A 264 -10.29 -11.22 18.65
C GLU A 264 -10.26 -9.73 19.03
N LEU A 265 -9.18 -9.01 18.73
CA LEU A 265 -9.04 -7.57 19.00
C LEU A 265 -10.19 -6.73 18.39
N LEU A 266 -10.72 -7.14 17.25
CA LEU A 266 -11.84 -6.44 16.59
C LEU A 266 -13.20 -6.60 17.31
N GLU A 267 -13.30 -7.51 18.26
CA GLU A 267 -14.53 -7.78 19.04
C GLU A 267 -14.49 -7.14 20.44
N LEU A 268 -13.33 -6.57 20.84
CA LEU A 268 -13.07 -5.96 22.13
C LEU A 268 -13.25 -4.44 22.08
N ASP A 269 -13.52 -3.84 23.23
CA ASP A 269 -13.40 -2.39 23.36
C ASP A 269 -11.93 -1.94 23.48
N ASP A 270 -11.67 -0.63 23.42
CA ASP A 270 -10.31 -0.08 23.37
C ASP A 270 -9.48 -0.45 24.62
N ASP A 271 -10.09 -0.49 25.79
CA ASP A 271 -9.40 -0.81 27.05
C ASP A 271 -9.08 -2.31 27.10
N GLU A 272 -10.02 -3.17 26.75
CA GLU A 272 -9.84 -4.64 26.68
C GLU A 272 -8.81 -5.02 25.60
N ALA A 273 -8.86 -4.36 24.44
CA ALA A 273 -7.90 -4.56 23.36
C ALA A 273 -6.47 -4.19 23.79
N GLN A 274 -6.32 -3.08 24.53
CA GLN A 274 -5.02 -2.65 25.06
C GLN A 274 -4.47 -3.67 26.09
N GLU A 275 -5.32 -4.18 26.99
CA GLU A 275 -4.93 -5.20 27.97
C GLU A 275 -4.47 -6.50 27.27
N LEU A 276 -5.18 -6.93 26.23
CA LEU A 276 -4.81 -8.11 25.45
C LEU A 276 -3.45 -7.92 24.76
N LEU A 277 -3.22 -6.77 24.10
CA LEU A 277 -1.95 -6.45 23.44
C LEU A 277 -0.78 -6.46 24.43
N GLU A 278 -0.95 -5.83 25.61
CA GLU A 278 0.07 -5.81 26.65
C GLU A 278 0.39 -7.22 27.18
N SER A 279 -0.63 -8.08 27.31
CA SER A 279 -0.46 -9.46 27.78
C SER A 279 0.42 -10.31 26.85
N ILE A 280 0.41 -10.02 25.55
CA ILE A 280 1.22 -10.71 24.52
C ILE A 280 2.48 -9.93 24.13
N GLY A 281 2.80 -8.86 24.88
CA GLY A 281 4.01 -8.05 24.66
C GLY A 281 3.99 -7.22 23.38
N GLN A 282 2.81 -6.87 22.86
CA GLN A 282 2.62 -6.01 21.68
C GLN A 282 2.19 -4.60 22.12
N THR A 283 2.55 -3.60 21.34
CA THR A 283 2.21 -2.19 21.60
C THR A 283 1.12 -1.65 20.67
N GLU A 284 0.87 -2.32 19.56
CA GLU A 284 -0.17 -1.98 18.58
C GLU A 284 -0.68 -3.24 17.89
N PRO A 285 -1.90 -3.23 17.35
CA PRO A 285 -2.43 -4.32 16.52
C PRO A 285 -1.49 -4.65 15.35
N GLY A 286 -1.29 -5.92 15.07
CA GLY A 286 -0.47 -6.37 13.94
C GLY A 286 -1.02 -5.93 12.59
N LEU A 287 -2.35 -5.75 12.47
CA LEU A 287 -2.98 -5.18 11.26
C LEU A 287 -2.52 -3.74 11.00
N HIS A 288 -2.23 -2.94 12.01
CA HIS A 288 -1.65 -1.61 11.84
C HIS A 288 -0.22 -1.68 11.29
N SER A 289 0.60 -2.56 11.83
CA SER A 289 1.94 -2.84 11.32
C SER A 289 1.89 -3.37 9.88
N LEU A 290 0.92 -4.24 9.57
CA LEU A 290 0.68 -4.76 8.21
C LEU A 290 0.28 -3.65 7.23
N ALA A 291 -0.61 -2.75 7.62
CA ALA A 291 -0.99 -1.60 6.80
C ALA A 291 0.21 -0.70 6.48
N LYS A 292 1.02 -0.37 7.50
CA LYS A 292 2.24 0.44 7.33
C LYS A 292 3.25 -0.23 6.40
N ALA A 293 3.53 -1.52 6.63
CA ALA A 293 4.46 -2.29 5.81
C ALA A 293 3.96 -2.42 4.36
N GLY A 294 2.68 -2.70 4.16
CA GLY A 294 2.08 -2.79 2.82
C GLY A 294 2.14 -1.47 2.07
N PHE A 295 1.89 -0.37 2.75
CA PHE A 295 1.99 0.98 2.19
C PHE A 295 3.42 1.28 1.70
N ASN A 296 4.42 0.97 2.53
CA ASN A 296 5.83 1.13 2.19
C ASN A 296 6.26 0.21 1.05
N THR A 297 5.83 -1.06 1.07
CA THR A 297 6.13 -2.04 0.02
C THR A 297 5.61 -1.59 -1.35
N LEU A 298 4.46 -0.92 -1.39
CA LEU A 298 3.91 -0.33 -2.61
C LEU A 298 4.60 0.97 -3.04
N GLY A 299 5.59 1.47 -2.29
CA GLY A 299 6.29 2.72 -2.58
C GLY A 299 5.39 3.95 -2.43
N LEU A 300 4.43 3.89 -1.51
CA LEU A 300 3.47 4.97 -1.25
C LEU A 300 3.96 5.91 -0.14
N GLN A 301 3.42 7.11 -0.14
CA GLN A 301 3.55 8.11 0.92
C GLN A 301 2.28 8.94 1.01
N THR A 302 2.12 9.71 2.09
CA THR A 302 0.95 10.58 2.27
C THR A 302 1.34 12.04 2.27
N TYR A 303 0.49 12.89 1.70
CA TYR A 303 0.42 14.29 2.05
C TYR A 303 -0.93 14.59 2.73
N LEU A 304 -1.00 15.69 3.45
CA LEU A 304 -2.12 16.00 4.33
C LEU A 304 -2.83 17.28 3.85
N THR A 305 -4.13 17.29 3.99
CA THR A 305 -4.94 18.51 3.86
C THR A 305 -5.79 18.67 5.10
N ALA A 306 -5.95 19.90 5.59
CA ALA A 306 -6.78 20.14 6.75
C ALA A 306 -7.59 21.43 6.60
N GLY A 307 -8.80 21.40 7.11
CA GLY A 307 -9.75 22.52 7.13
C GLY A 307 -10.93 22.22 8.04
N PRO A 308 -11.90 23.14 8.20
CA PRO A 308 -13.00 22.95 9.13
C PRO A 308 -13.88 21.72 8.87
N LYS A 309 -13.94 21.24 7.63
CA LYS A 309 -14.77 20.07 7.27
C LYS A 309 -14.06 18.75 7.54
N GLU A 310 -12.77 18.68 7.22
CA GLU A 310 -12.01 17.44 7.34
C GLU A 310 -10.51 17.69 7.45
N ALA A 311 -9.83 16.80 8.18
CA ALA A 311 -8.41 16.54 8.11
C ALA A 311 -8.22 15.20 7.38
N ARG A 312 -7.40 15.18 6.31
CA ARG A 312 -7.32 14.03 5.41
C ARG A 312 -5.91 13.73 4.96
N ALA A 313 -5.55 12.46 4.97
CA ALA A 313 -4.37 11.93 4.30
C ALA A 313 -4.70 11.48 2.87
N TRP A 314 -3.85 11.88 1.94
CA TRP A 314 -3.96 11.53 0.52
C TRP A 314 -2.78 10.66 0.12
N THR A 315 -3.07 9.56 -0.53
CA THR A 315 -2.06 8.60 -0.98
C THR A 315 -1.48 9.02 -2.32
N ILE A 316 -0.15 9.06 -2.39
CA ILE A 316 0.63 9.30 -3.60
C ILE A 316 1.82 8.34 -3.65
N HIS A 317 2.48 8.22 -4.81
CA HIS A 317 3.75 7.50 -4.89
C HIS A 317 4.91 8.35 -4.38
N GLN A 318 5.89 7.70 -3.80
CA GLN A 318 7.17 8.33 -3.49
C GLN A 318 7.78 8.90 -4.79
N GLY A 319 8.20 10.16 -4.75
CA GLY A 319 8.72 10.85 -5.92
C GLY A 319 7.68 11.59 -6.78
N ASP A 320 6.39 11.53 -6.43
CA ASP A 320 5.37 12.30 -7.14
C ASP A 320 5.54 13.80 -6.91
N THR A 321 5.34 14.58 -7.97
CA THR A 321 5.40 16.03 -7.93
C THR A 321 4.09 16.66 -7.46
N ALA A 322 4.12 17.93 -7.01
CA ALA A 322 2.94 18.65 -6.55
C ALA A 322 1.76 18.66 -7.54
N PRO A 323 1.93 18.79 -8.87
CA PRO A 323 0.83 18.64 -9.83
C PRO A 323 0.19 17.24 -9.79
N LYS A 324 0.99 16.17 -9.74
CA LYS A 324 0.47 14.81 -9.63
C LYS A 324 -0.31 14.60 -8.33
N ALA A 325 0.23 15.08 -7.22
CA ALA A 325 -0.44 15.06 -5.92
C ALA A 325 -1.79 15.81 -5.97
N ALA A 326 -1.85 16.99 -6.60
CA ALA A 326 -3.09 17.71 -6.82
C ALA A 326 -4.10 16.90 -7.66
N GLY A 327 -3.59 16.13 -8.64
CA GLY A 327 -4.37 15.24 -9.49
C GLY A 327 -5.11 14.14 -8.73
N VAL A 328 -4.57 13.69 -7.60
CA VAL A 328 -5.23 12.71 -6.72
C VAL A 328 -6.50 13.26 -6.08
N ILE A 329 -6.55 14.56 -5.79
CA ILE A 329 -7.79 15.21 -5.32
C ILE A 329 -8.80 15.30 -6.45
N HIS A 330 -8.36 15.77 -7.62
CA HIS A 330 -9.17 15.87 -8.83
C HIS A 330 -8.26 15.99 -10.06
N THR A 331 -8.54 15.24 -11.14
CA THR A 331 -7.72 15.25 -12.37
C THR A 331 -7.55 16.66 -12.97
N ASP A 332 -8.58 17.50 -12.87
CA ASP A 332 -8.50 18.89 -13.35
C ASP A 332 -7.50 19.73 -12.54
N PHE A 333 -7.20 19.37 -11.29
CA PHE A 333 -6.24 20.08 -10.45
C PHE A 333 -4.81 19.89 -10.95
N GLU A 334 -4.48 18.71 -11.47
CA GLU A 334 -3.18 18.46 -12.12
C GLU A 334 -2.99 19.38 -13.32
N GLN A 335 -3.99 19.41 -14.21
CA GLN A 335 -3.92 20.21 -15.44
C GLN A 335 -3.91 21.72 -15.17
N ALA A 336 -4.70 22.17 -14.21
CA ALA A 336 -4.85 23.58 -13.85
C ALA A 336 -3.92 24.04 -12.71
N PHE A 337 -2.91 23.22 -12.33
CA PHE A 337 -2.00 23.50 -11.25
C PHE A 337 -1.23 24.80 -11.48
N ILE A 338 -1.23 25.70 -10.49
CA ILE A 338 -0.46 26.94 -10.49
C ILE A 338 0.71 26.84 -9.51
N LYS A 339 0.42 26.54 -8.24
CA LYS A 339 1.38 26.42 -7.14
C LYS A 339 0.76 25.65 -5.98
N ALA A 340 1.59 25.16 -5.08
CA ALA A 340 1.20 24.63 -3.78
C ALA A 340 1.71 25.54 -2.65
N GLU A 341 0.89 25.81 -1.65
CA GLU A 341 1.32 26.37 -0.37
C GLU A 341 1.53 25.18 0.57
N ILE A 342 2.77 25.00 1.05
CA ILE A 342 3.19 23.80 1.79
C ILE A 342 3.83 24.20 3.10
N VAL A 343 3.48 23.49 4.15
CA VAL A 343 4.17 23.51 5.44
C VAL A 343 4.36 22.08 5.91
N SER A 344 5.53 21.74 6.50
CA SER A 344 5.68 20.43 7.11
C SER A 344 4.74 20.27 8.31
N PHE A 345 4.29 19.05 8.58
CA PHE A 345 3.45 18.80 9.77
C PHE A 345 4.13 19.32 11.04
N ASP A 346 5.42 19.04 11.22
CA ASP A 346 6.17 19.41 12.42
C ASP A 346 6.23 20.93 12.62
N ASP A 347 6.48 21.69 11.55
CA ASP A 347 6.49 23.16 11.61
C ASP A 347 5.10 23.75 11.90
N LEU A 348 4.05 23.12 11.39
CA LEU A 348 2.67 23.53 11.63
C LEU A 348 2.23 23.21 13.07
N ASP A 349 2.56 22.04 13.57
CA ASP A 349 2.26 21.62 14.93
C ASP A 349 2.98 22.52 15.95
N ALA A 350 4.27 22.76 15.75
CA ALA A 350 5.04 23.69 16.58
C ALA A 350 4.47 25.12 16.57
N ALA A 351 3.94 25.59 15.42
CA ALA A 351 3.32 26.90 15.32
C ALA A 351 1.89 26.96 15.88
N GLY A 352 1.19 25.83 15.98
CA GLY A 352 -0.18 25.72 16.49
C GLY A 352 -1.27 26.29 15.57
N SER A 353 -0.93 26.96 14.47
CA SER A 353 -1.88 27.46 13.47
C SER A 353 -1.20 27.84 12.17
N MET A 354 -1.95 27.81 11.05
CA MET A 354 -1.48 28.30 9.74
C MET A 354 -1.08 29.76 9.75
N ALA A 355 -1.76 30.61 10.53
CA ALA A 355 -1.43 32.02 10.63
C ALA A 355 -0.06 32.23 11.30
N ALA A 356 0.21 31.50 12.38
CA ALA A 356 1.49 31.55 13.08
C ALA A 356 2.61 30.95 12.23
N ALA A 357 2.37 29.84 11.54
CA ALA A 357 3.34 29.24 10.61
C ALA A 357 3.72 30.20 9.47
N ARG A 358 2.75 30.92 8.90
CA ARG A 358 3.02 31.99 7.90
C ARG A 358 3.83 33.14 8.47
N ALA A 359 3.48 33.61 9.67
CA ALA A 359 4.22 34.67 10.35
C ALA A 359 5.66 34.27 10.67
N ALA A 360 5.91 33.00 10.97
CA ALA A 360 7.22 32.42 11.18
C ALA A 360 7.99 32.12 9.87
N GLY A 361 7.39 32.37 8.69
CA GLY A 361 8.04 32.09 7.39
C GLY A 361 8.17 30.60 7.06
N LYS A 362 7.38 29.72 7.71
CA LYS A 362 7.44 28.27 7.53
C LYS A 362 6.58 27.78 6.36
N VAL A 363 5.63 28.58 5.89
CA VAL A 363 4.80 28.26 4.72
C VAL A 363 5.54 28.62 3.45
N ARG A 364 5.88 27.60 2.66
CA ARG A 364 6.58 27.72 1.38
C ARG A 364 5.59 27.77 0.22
N GLN A 365 5.99 28.42 -0.86
CA GLN A 365 5.27 28.38 -2.14
C GLN A 365 6.08 27.58 -3.13
N GLU A 366 5.54 26.45 -3.56
CA GLU A 366 6.21 25.48 -4.40
C GLU A 366 5.57 25.40 -5.79
N GLY A 367 6.43 25.19 -6.79
CA GLY A 367 6.05 25.07 -8.20
C GLY A 367 5.84 23.62 -8.66
N LYS A 368 5.79 23.47 -9.99
CA LYS A 368 5.47 22.17 -10.64
C LYS A 368 6.52 21.09 -10.42
N GLU A 369 7.77 21.47 -10.20
CA GLU A 369 8.89 20.54 -10.04
C GLU A 369 9.08 20.07 -8.58
N TYR A 370 8.29 20.59 -7.66
CA TYR A 370 8.39 20.20 -6.27
C TYR A 370 7.97 18.74 -6.10
N VAL A 371 8.89 17.93 -5.58
CA VAL A 371 8.63 16.54 -5.19
C VAL A 371 8.05 16.55 -3.78
N MET A 372 6.86 15.97 -3.64
CA MET A 372 6.16 15.91 -2.37
C MET A 372 6.92 15.10 -1.33
N ALA A 373 6.95 15.60 -0.10
CA ALA A 373 7.47 14.89 1.05
C ALA A 373 6.31 14.27 1.88
N ASP A 374 6.61 13.15 2.57
CA ASP A 374 5.63 12.57 3.49
C ASP A 374 5.32 13.54 4.63
N GLY A 375 4.03 13.74 4.93
CA GLY A 375 3.59 14.68 5.96
C GLY A 375 3.55 16.14 5.53
N ASP A 376 3.78 16.49 4.28
CA ASP A 376 3.49 17.83 3.78
C ASP A 376 2.01 18.18 4.00
N VAL A 377 1.73 19.28 4.68
CA VAL A 377 0.38 19.87 4.79
C VAL A 377 0.21 20.90 3.69
N VAL A 378 -0.78 20.69 2.80
CA VAL A 378 -0.81 21.34 1.48
C VAL A 378 -2.13 22.05 1.22
N GLU A 379 -2.04 23.24 0.60
CA GLU A 379 -3.14 23.91 -0.07
C GLU A 379 -2.79 24.15 -1.53
N PHE A 380 -3.43 23.43 -2.46
CA PHE A 380 -3.20 23.62 -3.90
C PHE A 380 -3.94 24.84 -4.44
N ARG A 381 -3.25 25.65 -5.24
CA ARG A 381 -3.81 26.76 -6.00
C ARG A 381 -3.90 26.37 -7.47
N THR A 382 -5.12 26.33 -7.97
CA THR A 382 -5.41 25.98 -9.37
C THR A 382 -6.02 27.14 -10.12
N GLY A 383 -5.85 27.17 -11.44
CA GLY A 383 -6.44 28.18 -12.33
C GLY A 383 -7.91 27.93 -12.64
N LEU A 384 -8.54 26.93 -12.00
CA LEU A 384 -9.97 26.67 -12.16
C LEU A 384 -10.76 27.82 -11.51
N THR A 385 -11.33 28.69 -12.32
CA THR A 385 -12.35 29.61 -11.87
C THR A 385 -13.56 28.80 -11.44
N SER A 386 -14.05 29.00 -10.21
CA SER A 386 -15.34 28.46 -9.79
C SER A 386 -16.37 28.89 -10.84
N GLY A 387 -16.72 27.97 -11.74
CA GLY A 387 -17.61 28.23 -12.87
C GLY A 387 -18.94 28.76 -12.39
N GLY A 388 -19.13 30.02 -12.60
CA GLY A 388 -20.46 30.62 -12.55
C GLY A 388 -21.28 29.94 -13.67
N LYS A 389 -22.30 29.20 -13.29
CA LYS A 389 -23.37 28.83 -14.21
C LYS A 389 -23.88 30.09 -14.87
N LYS A 390 -23.78 30.18 -16.22
CA LYS A 390 -24.70 30.96 -17.02
C LYS A 390 -26.03 30.25 -17.10
#